data_affc610856d7dddefe429d0c0a82eb64
#
_entry.id   affc610856d7dddefe429d0c0a82eb64
#
_cell.length_a   1.000
_cell.length_b   1.000
_cell.length_c   1.000
_cell.angle_alpha   90.00
_cell.angle_beta   90.00
_cell.angle_gamma   90.00
#
_symmetry.space_group_name_H-M   'P 1'
#
loop_
_entity.id
_entity.type
_entity.pdbx_description
1 polymer ?
#
loop_
_entity_poly.entity_id
_entity_poly.type
_entity_poly.pdbx_seq_one_letter_code
_entity_poly.pdbx_strand_id
1 'polypeptide(L)'
;MTKLSLNLIVSSVLLTLGFSGAALAQQSGTTFFVTSAGSGKGADFGGLAGADRHCQALATAAGAGNRTWRAYLSAQGSPAVNARDRIGKGPWQNAKGVVVARNVDELHGANNLTKQTALTEKGAVVNGRGDSPNQHDILTGSQADGTAFAGSDDRTCGNWTKSGEGAAQLGHHDRMGLRDDEPSRSWNSSHSSRGCSDDALRSTGGAGFLYCFATN
;
A
#
# COMPACT_ATOMS: atom_id res chain seq x y z
N MET A 1 -54.15 65.04 22.64
CA MET A 1 -52.69 65.02 22.52
C MET A 1 -52.22 63.61 22.78
N THR A 2 -52.15 62.80 21.76
CA THR A 2 -51.83 61.36 21.87
C THR A 2 -50.36 61.12 21.44
N LYS A 3 -49.55 60.67 22.38
CA LYS A 3 -48.13 60.32 22.12
C LYS A 3 -48.05 58.91 21.53
N LEU A 4 -47.53 58.84 20.31
CA LEU A 4 -47.24 57.57 19.64
C LEU A 4 -45.82 57.14 20.06
N SER A 5 -45.72 55.99 20.75
CA SER A 5 -44.43 55.35 21.13
C SER A 5 -43.99 54.40 20.01
N LEU A 6 -42.86 54.68 19.38
CA LEU A 6 -42.22 53.88 18.33
C LEU A 6 -41.32 52.85 19.00
N ASN A 7 -41.72 51.55 19.04
CA ASN A 7 -40.85 50.47 19.50
C ASN A 7 -39.95 50.01 18.37
N LEU A 8 -38.65 50.22 18.54
CA LEU A 8 -37.63 49.72 17.65
C LEU A 8 -37.28 48.25 18.05
N ILE A 9 -37.69 47.32 17.21
CA ILE A 9 -37.26 45.91 17.36
C ILE A 9 -35.94 45.74 16.68
N VAL A 10 -34.87 45.58 17.47
CA VAL A 10 -33.53 45.23 16.99
C VAL A 10 -33.47 43.72 16.85
N SER A 11 -33.61 43.18 15.64
CA SER A 11 -33.37 41.74 15.37
C SER A 11 -31.88 41.50 15.25
N SER A 12 -31.31 40.88 16.28
CA SER A 12 -29.95 40.37 16.28
C SER A 12 -29.89 39.03 15.51
N VAL A 13 -29.37 39.09 14.28
CA VAL A 13 -29.03 37.89 13.50
C VAL A 13 -27.72 37.33 14.05
N LEU A 14 -27.79 36.24 14.84
CA LEU A 14 -26.61 35.44 15.19
C LEU A 14 -26.18 34.62 13.97
N LEU A 15 -25.10 35.05 13.33
CA LEU A 15 -24.41 34.28 12.29
C LEU A 15 -23.58 33.20 12.97
N THR A 16 -24.10 31.97 13.08
CA THR A 16 -23.34 30.80 13.54
C THR A 16 -22.41 30.35 12.39
N LEU A 17 -21.14 30.74 12.44
CA LEU A 17 -20.10 30.16 11.65
C LEU A 17 -19.89 28.70 12.08
N GLY A 18 -20.52 27.77 11.35
CA GLY A 18 -20.28 26.35 11.48
C GLY A 18 -18.84 26.03 10.99
N PHE A 19 -17.90 25.92 11.90
CA PHE A 19 -16.63 25.27 11.63
C PHE A 19 -16.90 23.78 11.39
N SER A 20 -17.04 23.39 10.12
CA SER A 20 -16.92 21.99 9.72
C SER A 20 -15.45 21.61 9.87
N GLY A 21 -15.02 21.31 11.08
CA GLY A 21 -13.77 20.64 11.36
C GLY A 21 -13.83 19.26 10.72
N ALA A 22 -13.28 19.10 9.51
CA ALA A 22 -12.92 17.78 9.04
C ALA A 22 -11.97 17.20 10.10
N ALA A 23 -12.48 16.26 10.89
CA ALA A 23 -11.67 15.46 11.79
C ALA A 23 -10.68 14.71 10.89
N LEU A 24 -9.47 15.23 10.75
CA LEU A 24 -8.32 14.46 10.29
C LEU A 24 -8.15 13.37 11.35
N ALA A 25 -8.77 12.22 11.10
CA ALA A 25 -8.59 11.04 11.92
C ALA A 25 -7.08 10.81 11.99
N GLN A 26 -6.55 10.96 13.17
CA GLN A 26 -5.15 10.85 13.48
C GLN A 26 -4.68 9.42 13.17
N GLN A 27 -4.16 9.20 11.97
CA GLN A 27 -3.50 7.93 11.59
C GLN A 27 -2.09 7.83 12.19
N SER A 28 -1.87 8.45 13.33
CA SER A 28 -0.55 8.56 13.98
C SER A 28 0.11 7.22 14.33
N GLY A 29 -0.64 6.12 14.25
CA GLY A 29 -0.15 4.78 14.52
C GLY A 29 0.13 3.91 13.30
N THR A 30 -0.26 4.33 12.09
CA THR A 30 -0.08 3.53 10.87
C THR A 30 1.40 3.34 10.57
N THR A 31 1.81 2.09 10.38
CA THR A 31 3.18 1.71 10.00
C THR A 31 3.22 0.72 8.84
N PHE A 32 2.06 0.32 8.31
CA PHE A 32 1.89 -0.56 7.17
C PHE A 32 0.64 -0.18 6.36
N PHE A 33 0.74 -0.24 5.03
CA PHE A 33 -0.41 -0.19 4.14
C PHE A 33 -0.11 -0.83 2.77
N VAL A 34 -1.17 -1.14 2.01
CA VAL A 34 -1.11 -1.40 0.57
C VAL A 34 -1.41 -0.09 -0.16
N THR A 35 -0.68 0.24 -1.21
CA THR A 35 -0.94 1.49 -1.95
C THR A 35 -2.34 1.46 -2.60
N SER A 36 -3.06 2.59 -2.56
CA SER A 36 -4.36 2.73 -3.24
C SER A 36 -4.23 3.06 -4.73
N ALA A 37 -2.99 3.30 -5.20
CA ALA A 37 -2.68 3.60 -6.59
C ALA A 37 -1.31 3.00 -6.96
N GLY A 38 -1.16 2.59 -8.20
CA GLY A 38 0.12 2.23 -8.80
C GLY A 38 0.88 3.46 -9.33
N SER A 39 2.00 3.23 -10.02
CA SER A 39 2.80 4.30 -10.64
C SER A 39 2.11 4.98 -11.83
N GLY A 40 1.07 4.36 -12.41
CA GLY A 40 0.48 4.72 -13.70
C GLY A 40 1.34 4.33 -14.91
N LYS A 41 2.42 3.57 -14.66
CA LYS A 41 3.36 3.06 -15.65
C LYS A 41 3.70 1.59 -15.38
N GLY A 42 2.69 0.81 -14.98
CA GLY A 42 2.89 -0.60 -14.61
C GLY A 42 3.87 -0.76 -13.45
N ALA A 43 4.91 -1.56 -13.64
CA ALA A 43 5.93 -1.80 -12.63
C ALA A 43 7.10 -0.78 -12.67
N ASP A 44 7.06 0.22 -13.55
CA ASP A 44 8.08 1.29 -13.59
C ASP A 44 7.78 2.34 -12.51
N PHE A 45 8.56 2.32 -11.45
CA PHE A 45 8.58 3.32 -10.39
C PHE A 45 9.82 4.23 -10.48
N GLY A 46 10.72 4.03 -11.45
CA GLY A 46 12.05 4.65 -11.46
C GLY A 46 12.98 4.03 -10.41
N GLY A 47 12.91 2.70 -10.24
CA GLY A 47 13.69 1.91 -9.31
C GLY A 47 13.18 1.92 -7.86
N LEU A 48 13.93 1.30 -6.96
CA LEU A 48 13.58 1.22 -5.52
C LEU A 48 13.36 2.60 -4.89
N ALA A 49 14.19 3.58 -5.23
CA ALA A 49 14.07 4.93 -4.68
C ALA A 49 12.76 5.62 -5.13
N GLY A 50 12.32 5.36 -6.35
CA GLY A 50 11.03 5.87 -6.85
C GLY A 50 9.84 5.21 -6.18
N ALA A 51 9.91 3.88 -5.95
CA ALA A 51 8.89 3.15 -5.20
C ALA A 51 8.80 3.64 -3.74
N ASP A 52 9.93 3.93 -3.09
CA ASP A 52 9.94 4.51 -1.75
C ASP A 52 9.30 5.90 -1.71
N ARG A 53 9.60 6.77 -2.71
CA ARG A 53 8.93 8.06 -2.81
C ARG A 53 7.43 7.93 -3.04
N HIS A 54 6.98 6.93 -3.79
CA HIS A 54 5.56 6.65 -3.98
C HIS A 54 4.89 6.28 -2.67
N CYS A 55 5.47 5.35 -1.87
CA CYS A 55 5.00 5.03 -0.52
C CYS A 55 4.98 6.27 0.38
N GLN A 56 6.05 7.07 0.39
CA GLN A 56 6.14 8.29 1.20
C GLN A 56 5.07 9.31 0.83
N ALA A 57 4.82 9.50 -0.47
CA ALA A 57 3.81 10.47 -0.94
C ALA A 57 2.39 10.08 -0.52
N LEU A 58 2.02 8.78 -0.66
CA LEU A 58 0.72 8.28 -0.22
C LEU A 58 0.56 8.35 1.30
N ALA A 59 1.59 7.97 2.05
CA ALA A 59 1.60 8.11 3.50
C ALA A 59 1.42 9.57 3.94
N THR A 60 2.12 10.50 3.29
CA THR A 60 2.00 11.94 3.57
C THR A 60 0.58 12.46 3.29
N ALA A 61 0.00 12.08 2.16
CA ALA A 61 -1.37 12.45 1.80
C ALA A 61 -2.41 11.88 2.78
N ALA A 62 -2.10 10.77 3.45
CA ALA A 62 -2.94 10.14 4.46
C ALA A 62 -2.63 10.60 5.91
N GLY A 63 -1.76 11.60 6.10
CA GLY A 63 -1.42 12.13 7.44
C GLY A 63 -0.39 11.31 8.22
N ALA A 64 0.26 10.32 7.58
CA ALA A 64 1.31 9.48 8.18
C ALA A 64 2.72 9.79 7.65
N GLY A 65 2.91 10.99 7.07
CA GLY A 65 4.16 11.40 6.42
C GLY A 65 5.33 11.71 7.36
N ASN A 66 5.13 11.73 8.66
CA ASN A 66 6.16 11.97 9.67
C ASN A 66 7.11 10.77 9.90
N ARG A 67 6.88 9.65 9.22
CA ARG A 67 7.71 8.45 9.23
C ARG A 67 8.46 8.31 7.91
N THR A 68 9.54 7.53 7.92
CA THR A 68 10.24 7.10 6.68
C THR A 68 9.57 5.84 6.14
N TRP A 69 9.05 5.92 4.93
CA TRP A 69 8.35 4.82 4.28
C TRP A 69 9.18 4.16 3.20
N ARG A 70 9.13 2.83 3.16
CA ARG A 70 9.80 2.00 2.17
C ARG A 70 8.82 1.03 1.52
N ALA A 71 8.98 0.84 0.21
CA ALA A 71 8.31 -0.22 -0.50
C ALA A 71 8.94 -1.58 -0.18
N TYR A 72 8.12 -2.60 0.04
CA TYR A 72 8.56 -3.98 0.17
C TYR A 72 8.88 -4.54 -1.23
N LEU A 73 10.06 -4.26 -1.70
CA LEU A 73 10.54 -4.66 -3.02
C LEU A 73 11.97 -5.17 -2.92
N SER A 74 12.23 -6.34 -3.51
CA SER A 74 13.60 -6.79 -3.77
C SER A 74 14.12 -6.23 -5.09
N ALA A 75 15.44 -6.16 -5.24
CA ALA A 75 16.10 -5.89 -6.52
C ALA A 75 17.20 -6.92 -6.76
N GLN A 76 17.31 -7.38 -8.00
CA GLN A 76 18.29 -8.35 -8.44
C GLN A 76 19.58 -7.66 -8.85
N GLY A 77 20.70 -8.38 -8.79
CA GLY A 77 22.00 -7.87 -9.19
C GLY A 77 23.12 -8.23 -8.21
N SER A 78 24.25 -7.55 -8.34
CA SER A 78 25.37 -7.73 -7.44
C SER A 78 25.88 -6.35 -6.98
N PRO A 79 25.62 -5.96 -5.72
CA PRO A 79 24.85 -6.71 -4.72
C PRO A 79 23.35 -6.72 -4.99
N ALA A 80 22.67 -7.82 -4.62
CA ALA A 80 21.22 -7.88 -4.58
C ALA A 80 20.68 -7.11 -3.37
N VAL A 81 19.43 -6.64 -3.47
CA VAL A 81 18.72 -5.97 -2.37
C VAL A 81 17.53 -6.80 -1.96
N ASN A 82 17.45 -7.22 -0.71
CA ASN A 82 16.33 -7.99 -0.19
C ASN A 82 15.24 -7.06 0.34
N ALA A 83 13.98 -7.34 0.06
CA ALA A 83 12.87 -6.57 0.57
C ALA A 83 12.81 -6.58 2.10
N ARG A 84 13.07 -7.73 2.72
CA ARG A 84 13.06 -7.90 4.18
C ARG A 84 14.03 -6.99 4.92
N ASP A 85 15.15 -6.63 4.29
CA ASP A 85 16.19 -5.81 4.91
C ASP A 85 15.92 -4.31 4.79
N ARG A 86 14.90 -3.92 4.00
CA ARG A 86 14.57 -2.53 3.70
C ARG A 86 13.52 -1.91 4.61
N ILE A 87 12.68 -2.74 5.22
CA ILE A 87 11.42 -2.32 5.85
C ILE A 87 11.51 -2.00 7.34
N GLY A 88 12.69 -2.04 7.93
CA GLY A 88 12.87 -1.84 9.38
C GLY A 88 12.60 -3.10 10.19
N LYS A 89 12.25 -2.94 11.46
CA LYS A 89 12.15 -4.05 12.43
C LYS A 89 10.72 -4.33 12.93
N GLY A 90 9.75 -3.46 12.64
CA GLY A 90 8.39 -3.52 13.17
C GLY A 90 8.28 -2.93 14.60
N PRO A 91 7.14 -3.09 15.29
CA PRO A 91 5.93 -3.72 14.78
C PRO A 91 5.25 -2.90 13.69
N TRP A 92 4.51 -3.59 12.82
CA TRP A 92 3.74 -2.93 11.76
C TRP A 92 2.25 -3.13 11.96
N GLN A 93 1.52 -2.02 11.88
CA GLN A 93 0.06 -1.98 12.01
C GLN A 93 -0.57 -1.14 10.90
N ASN A 94 -1.78 -1.53 10.50
CA ASN A 94 -2.54 -0.83 9.50
C ASN A 94 -3.23 0.43 10.04
N ALA A 95 -3.94 1.15 9.17
CA ALA A 95 -4.65 2.39 9.50
C ALA A 95 -5.76 2.24 10.57
N LYS A 96 -6.16 1.00 10.89
CA LYS A 96 -7.12 0.70 11.97
C LYS A 96 -6.45 0.21 13.25
N GLY A 97 -5.12 0.30 13.35
CA GLY A 97 -4.35 -0.13 14.51
C GLY A 97 -4.18 -1.64 14.64
N VAL A 98 -4.58 -2.43 13.61
CA VAL A 98 -4.41 -3.87 13.63
C VAL A 98 -2.97 -4.21 13.27
N VAL A 99 -2.26 -4.91 14.17
CA VAL A 99 -0.90 -5.37 13.95
C VAL A 99 -0.91 -6.48 12.88
N VAL A 100 -0.14 -6.28 11.81
CA VAL A 100 0.04 -7.26 10.73
C VAL A 100 1.24 -8.16 10.98
N ALA A 101 2.27 -7.67 11.65
CA ALA A 101 3.41 -8.44 12.15
C ALA A 101 4.18 -7.63 13.20
N ARG A 102 4.77 -8.31 14.19
CA ARG A 102 5.54 -7.67 15.25
C ARG A 102 7.00 -7.45 14.88
N ASN A 103 7.52 -8.24 13.96
CA ASN A 103 8.91 -8.21 13.50
C ASN A 103 9.05 -8.90 12.13
N VAL A 104 10.27 -8.87 11.58
CA VAL A 104 10.59 -9.44 10.25
C VAL A 104 10.32 -10.94 10.17
N ASP A 105 10.61 -11.70 11.23
CA ASP A 105 10.44 -13.17 11.22
C ASP A 105 8.95 -13.53 11.26
N GLU A 106 8.14 -12.84 12.08
CA GLU A 106 6.69 -13.01 12.07
C GLU A 106 6.06 -12.60 10.73
N LEU A 107 6.57 -11.53 10.08
CA LEU A 107 6.10 -11.10 8.78
C LEU A 107 6.30 -12.17 7.69
N HIS A 108 7.41 -12.90 7.74
CA HIS A 108 7.72 -13.98 6.78
C HIS A 108 7.26 -15.38 7.26
N GLY A 109 6.65 -15.44 8.43
CA GLY A 109 6.08 -16.66 9.00
C GLY A 109 4.57 -16.53 9.23
N ALA A 110 4.17 -16.47 10.50
CA ALA A 110 2.77 -16.46 10.94
C ALA A 110 2.20 -15.02 11.04
N ASN A 111 2.30 -14.24 9.96
CA ASN A 111 1.77 -12.88 9.92
C ASN A 111 0.23 -12.84 9.81
N ASN A 112 -0.34 -11.66 10.09
CA ASN A 112 -1.78 -11.39 10.03
C ASN A 112 -2.17 -10.58 8.76
N LEU A 113 -1.51 -10.81 7.63
CA LEU A 113 -1.88 -10.22 6.34
C LEU A 113 -3.01 -11.04 5.70
N THR A 114 -4.15 -10.40 5.54
CA THR A 114 -5.37 -10.94 4.92
C THR A 114 -6.05 -9.82 4.15
N LYS A 115 -7.09 -10.13 3.36
CA LYS A 115 -7.91 -9.12 2.69
C LYS A 115 -8.43 -8.03 3.66
N GLN A 116 -8.73 -8.38 4.91
CA GLN A 116 -9.31 -7.48 5.91
C GLN A 116 -8.26 -6.62 6.63
N THR A 117 -7.00 -7.04 6.62
CA THR A 117 -5.92 -6.35 7.34
C THR A 117 -4.94 -5.64 6.41
N ALA A 118 -4.81 -6.07 5.14
CA ALA A 118 -4.02 -5.42 4.10
C ALA A 118 -4.78 -4.20 3.54
N LEU A 119 -4.91 -3.17 4.37
CA LEU A 119 -5.66 -1.96 4.06
C LEU A 119 -4.80 -0.95 3.31
N THR A 120 -5.45 -0.05 2.56
CA THR A 120 -4.78 1.09 1.95
C THR A 120 -4.30 2.09 3.00
N GLU A 121 -3.50 3.09 2.58
CA GLU A 121 -3.08 4.21 3.42
C GLU A 121 -4.28 5.01 3.99
N LYS A 122 -5.46 4.89 3.36
CA LYS A 122 -6.71 5.52 3.80
C LYS A 122 -7.58 4.61 4.67
N GLY A 123 -7.10 3.39 4.97
CA GLY A 123 -7.86 2.41 5.75
C GLY A 123 -8.98 1.70 4.99
N ALA A 124 -9.00 1.81 3.66
CA ALA A 124 -9.94 1.08 2.81
C ALA A 124 -9.45 -0.34 2.52
N VAL A 125 -10.37 -1.26 2.34
CA VAL A 125 -10.08 -2.63 1.89
C VAL A 125 -9.67 -2.59 0.42
N VAL A 126 -8.60 -3.30 0.07
CA VAL A 126 -8.18 -3.52 -1.32
C VAL A 126 -9.01 -4.66 -1.91
N ASN A 127 -9.48 -4.48 -3.14
CA ASN A 127 -10.18 -5.53 -3.85
C ASN A 127 -9.31 -6.79 -3.97
N GLY A 128 -9.89 -7.92 -3.64
CA GLY A 128 -9.24 -9.22 -3.69
C GLY A 128 -9.74 -10.06 -4.87
N ARG A 129 -9.33 -11.33 -4.89
CA ARG A 129 -9.84 -12.30 -5.83
C ARG A 129 -11.36 -12.46 -5.68
N GLY A 130 -12.07 -12.39 -6.80
CA GLY A 130 -13.54 -12.43 -6.83
C GLY A 130 -14.22 -11.06 -6.78
N ASP A 131 -13.50 -10.00 -6.48
CA ASP A 131 -14.01 -8.64 -6.61
C ASP A 131 -13.80 -8.10 -8.04
N SER A 132 -14.48 -7.02 -8.39
CA SER A 132 -14.35 -6.33 -9.67
C SER A 132 -14.02 -4.85 -9.44
N PRO A 133 -12.87 -4.34 -9.92
CA PRO A 133 -11.77 -5.11 -10.53
C PRO A 133 -11.03 -5.98 -9.51
N ASN A 134 -10.45 -7.11 -9.96
CA ASN A 134 -9.53 -7.88 -9.14
C ASN A 134 -8.19 -7.11 -9.01
N GLN A 135 -7.69 -6.94 -7.77
CA GLN A 135 -6.46 -6.18 -7.47
C GLN A 135 -5.61 -6.87 -6.40
N HIS A 136 -5.70 -8.22 -6.33
CA HIS A 136 -5.07 -8.96 -5.25
C HIS A 136 -3.56 -9.15 -5.38
N ASP A 137 -3.02 -9.01 -6.61
CA ASP A 137 -1.60 -9.13 -6.89
C ASP A 137 -0.86 -7.86 -6.48
N ILE A 138 0.12 -8.00 -5.60
CA ILE A 138 0.99 -6.92 -5.15
C ILE A 138 2.42 -7.18 -5.64
N LEU A 139 3.09 -6.17 -6.16
CA LEU A 139 4.48 -6.24 -6.62
C LEU A 139 5.42 -6.44 -5.43
N THR A 140 6.34 -7.41 -5.52
CA THR A 140 7.32 -7.70 -4.46
C THR A 140 8.72 -8.01 -4.98
N GLY A 141 8.85 -8.74 -6.10
CA GLY A 141 10.13 -9.21 -6.61
C GLY A 141 10.87 -10.12 -5.63
N SER A 142 10.17 -10.74 -4.68
CA SER A 142 10.78 -11.40 -3.53
C SER A 142 10.44 -12.88 -3.47
N GLN A 143 11.35 -13.68 -2.94
CA GLN A 143 11.10 -15.02 -2.46
C GLN A 143 10.22 -14.98 -1.19
N ALA A 144 9.69 -16.12 -0.77
CA ALA A 144 8.79 -16.21 0.38
C ALA A 144 9.42 -15.70 1.70
N ASP A 145 10.72 -15.87 1.84
CA ASP A 145 11.50 -15.37 2.98
C ASP A 145 11.88 -13.89 2.90
N GLY A 146 11.49 -13.19 1.81
CA GLY A 146 11.76 -11.77 1.58
C GLY A 146 13.11 -11.46 0.98
N THR A 147 13.87 -12.48 0.55
CA THR A 147 15.13 -12.29 -0.16
C THR A 147 14.90 -12.09 -1.67
N ALA A 148 15.88 -11.52 -2.35
CA ALA A 148 15.87 -11.39 -3.82
C ALA A 148 16.07 -12.76 -4.47
N PHE A 149 15.50 -12.94 -5.67
CA PHE A 149 15.83 -14.08 -6.50
C PHE A 149 17.26 -13.99 -7.02
N ALA A 150 17.97 -15.11 -6.99
CA ALA A 150 19.24 -15.26 -7.67
C ALA A 150 19.04 -15.65 -9.14
N GLY A 151 20.10 -15.48 -9.96
CA GLY A 151 20.06 -15.85 -11.38
C GLY A 151 19.70 -14.70 -12.30
N SER A 152 19.50 -15.05 -13.60
CA SER A 152 19.33 -14.08 -14.69
C SER A 152 17.85 -13.81 -15.05
N ASP A 153 16.93 -14.64 -14.55
CA ASP A 153 15.51 -14.48 -14.82
C ASP A 153 15.00 -13.19 -14.16
N ASP A 154 14.45 -12.29 -14.96
CA ASP A 154 13.89 -11.03 -14.44
C ASP A 154 12.64 -11.32 -13.60
N ARG A 155 12.70 -10.99 -12.31
CA ARG A 155 11.63 -11.11 -11.32
C ARG A 155 11.21 -9.77 -10.73
N THR A 156 11.72 -8.67 -11.30
CA THR A 156 11.63 -7.32 -10.74
C THR A 156 11.31 -6.26 -11.78
N CYS A 157 10.90 -6.66 -12.99
CA CYS A 157 10.70 -5.73 -14.09
C CYS A 157 11.90 -4.79 -14.28
N GLY A 158 13.10 -5.37 -14.40
CA GLY A 158 14.35 -4.63 -14.55
C GLY A 158 14.64 -3.74 -13.33
N ASN A 159 14.46 -4.28 -12.14
CA ASN A 159 14.60 -3.54 -10.89
C ASN A 159 13.69 -2.30 -10.82
N TRP A 160 12.43 -2.48 -11.23
CA TRP A 160 11.35 -1.49 -11.12
C TRP A 160 11.52 -0.28 -12.05
N THR A 161 12.10 -0.54 -13.24
CA THR A 161 12.36 0.48 -14.27
C THR A 161 11.71 0.17 -15.62
N LYS A 162 10.96 -0.94 -15.72
CA LYS A 162 10.30 -1.36 -16.95
C LYS A 162 8.77 -1.30 -16.83
N SER A 163 8.13 -0.90 -17.92
CA SER A 163 6.66 -0.86 -18.09
C SER A 163 6.16 -1.64 -19.33
N GLY A 164 6.98 -2.53 -19.86
CA GLY A 164 6.68 -3.34 -21.04
C GLY A 164 6.98 -4.82 -20.81
N GLU A 165 7.97 -5.34 -21.52
CA GLU A 165 8.45 -6.72 -21.40
C GLU A 165 9.19 -6.96 -20.07
N GLY A 166 9.21 -8.22 -19.63
CA GLY A 166 9.81 -8.67 -18.38
C GLY A 166 8.81 -9.37 -17.50
N ALA A 167 9.15 -9.56 -16.24
CA ALA A 167 8.25 -10.11 -15.24
C ALA A 167 8.60 -9.57 -13.84
N ALA A 168 7.61 -9.51 -12.98
CA ALA A 168 7.79 -9.27 -11.54
C ALA A 168 7.20 -10.43 -10.75
N GLN A 169 7.84 -10.83 -9.65
CA GLN A 169 7.22 -11.70 -8.66
C GLN A 169 6.14 -10.92 -7.92
N LEU A 170 5.00 -11.57 -7.72
CA LEU A 170 3.80 -11.02 -7.10
C LEU A 170 3.44 -11.79 -5.83
N GLY A 171 2.74 -11.14 -4.91
CA GLY A 171 2.12 -11.78 -3.77
C GLY A 171 0.64 -11.47 -3.69
N HIS A 172 -0.15 -12.32 -3.04
CA HIS A 172 -1.59 -12.19 -2.88
C HIS A 172 -1.93 -11.61 -1.50
N HIS A 173 -2.33 -10.33 -1.44
CA HIS A 173 -2.67 -9.70 -0.17
C HIS A 173 -3.85 -10.36 0.54
N ASP A 174 -4.73 -11.03 -0.21
CA ASP A 174 -5.93 -11.72 0.27
C ASP A 174 -5.72 -13.20 0.54
N ARG A 175 -4.51 -13.73 0.27
CA ARG A 175 -4.15 -15.14 0.44
C ARG A 175 -4.99 -16.11 -0.41
N MET A 176 -5.50 -15.65 -1.55
CA MET A 176 -6.34 -16.45 -2.45
C MET A 176 -5.71 -16.57 -3.83
N GLY A 177 -5.76 -17.76 -4.42
CA GLY A 177 -5.26 -18.03 -5.77
C GLY A 177 -6.18 -18.96 -6.55
N LEU A 178 -5.70 -19.46 -7.68
CA LEU A 178 -6.42 -20.42 -8.51
C LEU A 178 -6.52 -21.80 -7.85
N ARG A 179 -5.59 -22.09 -6.96
CA ARG A 179 -5.50 -23.35 -6.20
C ARG A 179 -5.38 -23.05 -4.71
N ASP A 180 -5.62 -24.04 -3.88
CA ASP A 180 -5.43 -23.96 -2.43
C ASP A 180 -4.08 -24.60 -2.06
N ASP A 181 -2.99 -24.02 -2.57
CA ASP A 181 -1.61 -24.42 -2.33
C ASP A 181 -0.80 -23.29 -1.67
N GLU A 182 0.39 -23.60 -1.18
CA GLU A 182 1.25 -22.66 -0.48
C GLU A 182 1.60 -21.41 -1.33
N PRO A 183 2.01 -21.53 -2.61
CA PRO A 183 2.23 -20.36 -3.45
C PRO A 183 1.00 -19.48 -3.59
N SER A 184 -0.19 -20.05 -3.82
CA SER A 184 -1.43 -19.30 -3.95
C SER A 184 -1.79 -18.50 -2.70
N ARG A 185 -1.37 -18.96 -1.52
CA ARG A 185 -1.58 -18.31 -0.23
C ARG A 185 -0.43 -17.40 0.19
N SER A 186 0.61 -17.28 -0.63
CA SER A 186 1.76 -16.43 -0.31
C SER A 186 1.43 -14.94 -0.49
N TRP A 187 1.59 -14.17 0.57
CA TRP A 187 1.35 -12.72 0.52
C TRP A 187 2.40 -11.98 -0.31
N ASN A 188 3.61 -12.55 -0.47
CA ASN A 188 4.76 -11.90 -1.08
C ASN A 188 5.42 -12.66 -2.23
N SER A 189 5.10 -13.96 -2.44
CA SER A 189 5.79 -14.79 -3.44
C SER A 189 4.87 -15.84 -4.04
N SER A 190 3.81 -15.43 -4.73
CA SER A 190 2.82 -16.32 -5.32
C SER A 190 3.20 -16.78 -6.72
N HIS A 191 3.25 -15.85 -7.67
CA HIS A 191 3.57 -16.14 -9.08
C HIS A 191 4.21 -14.94 -9.77
N SER A 192 4.71 -15.14 -10.99
CA SER A 192 5.21 -14.05 -11.84
C SER A 192 4.08 -13.37 -12.59
N SER A 193 4.22 -12.06 -12.83
CA SER A 193 3.38 -11.33 -13.78
C SER A 193 3.65 -11.80 -15.22
N ARG A 194 2.73 -11.48 -16.13
CA ARG A 194 2.87 -11.77 -17.57
C ARG A 194 3.68 -10.70 -18.32
N GLY A 195 4.05 -9.64 -17.65
CA GLY A 195 4.79 -8.49 -18.16
C GLY A 195 4.80 -7.38 -17.13
N CYS A 196 5.36 -6.23 -17.51
CA CYS A 196 5.57 -5.09 -16.61
C CYS A 196 4.61 -3.92 -16.87
N SER A 197 3.80 -3.96 -17.94
CA SER A 197 2.80 -2.93 -18.22
C SER A 197 1.58 -3.01 -17.30
N ASP A 198 0.83 -1.92 -17.20
CA ASP A 198 -0.44 -1.90 -16.44
C ASP A 198 -1.40 -3.00 -16.91
N ASP A 199 -1.53 -3.21 -18.22
CA ASP A 199 -2.42 -4.24 -18.78
C ASP A 199 -1.94 -5.65 -18.47
N ALA A 200 -0.61 -5.90 -18.52
CA ALA A 200 -0.04 -7.19 -18.17
C ALA A 200 -0.25 -7.51 -16.67
N LEU A 201 -0.11 -6.52 -15.79
CA LEU A 201 -0.38 -6.67 -14.35
C LEU A 201 -1.88 -6.92 -14.09
N ARG A 202 -2.78 -6.17 -14.76
CA ARG A 202 -4.23 -6.39 -14.64
C ARG A 202 -4.65 -7.78 -15.13
N SER A 203 -3.97 -8.33 -16.13
CA SER A 203 -4.30 -9.64 -16.72
C SER A 203 -4.12 -10.81 -15.74
N THR A 204 -3.39 -10.61 -14.65
CA THR A 204 -3.21 -11.59 -13.57
C THR A 204 -3.97 -11.27 -12.30
N GLY A 205 -4.54 -10.06 -12.22
CA GLY A 205 -5.30 -9.61 -11.04
C GLY A 205 -4.57 -8.56 -10.20
N GLY A 206 -3.64 -7.82 -10.82
CA GLY A 206 -2.91 -6.74 -10.19
C GLY A 206 -3.35 -5.35 -10.63
N ALA A 207 -2.78 -4.33 -10.00
CA ALA A 207 -2.96 -2.92 -10.37
C ALA A 207 -1.66 -2.12 -10.17
N GLY A 208 -0.52 -2.79 -10.13
CA GLY A 208 0.77 -2.17 -9.84
C GLY A 208 0.90 -1.65 -8.40
N PHE A 209 0.21 -2.26 -7.45
CA PHE A 209 0.22 -1.87 -6.05
C PHE A 209 1.45 -2.40 -5.32
N LEU A 210 1.82 -1.71 -4.24
CA LEU A 210 2.95 -2.02 -3.36
C LEU A 210 2.49 -2.22 -1.92
N TYR A 211 3.23 -3.02 -1.17
CA TYR A 211 3.22 -2.95 0.29
C TYR A 211 4.20 -1.88 0.75
N CYS A 212 3.76 -1.00 1.62
CA CYS A 212 4.57 0.07 2.20
C CYS A 212 4.71 -0.11 3.70
N PHE A 213 5.94 0.01 4.19
CA PHE A 213 6.30 -0.18 5.59
C PHE A 213 7.04 1.05 6.11
N ALA A 214 6.70 1.50 7.32
CA ALA A 214 7.49 2.48 8.04
C ALA A 214 8.72 1.81 8.66
N THR A 215 9.88 2.45 8.51
CA THR A 215 11.16 1.91 8.99
C THR A 215 11.54 2.37 10.39
N ASN A 216 10.80 3.35 10.94
CA ASN A 216 11.00 3.99 12.24
C ASN A 216 9.69 4.25 12.98
#